data_19c8b12a0cc4f70e4e7d8c1fb11c0a7f
#
_entry.id   19c8b12a0cc4f70e4e7d8c1fb11c0a7f
#
_cell.length_a   1.000
_cell.length_b   1.000
_cell.length_c   1.000
_cell.angle_alpha   90.00
_cell.angle_beta   90.00
_cell.angle_gamma   90.00
#
_symmetry.space_group_name_H-M   'P 1'
#
loop_
_entity.id
_entity.type
_entity.pdbx_description
1 polymer ?
#
loop_
_entity_poly.entity_id
_entity_poly.type
_entity_poly.pdbx_seq_one_letter_code
_entity_poly.pdbx_strand_id
1 'polypeptide(L)'
;WMDCPLRLNLLSNNKSYVSHKVNTIKVGKDISWSDNLLRGIQELKNDYILVLLDDLLLKNKISNNYFNQISNWVTENNPNYLRLCISHKPNYFDDLIGEIPLVTPYKTSTMPSIWKKSVLKDLLKEGESAWDFEINGSKRAYNYDGFYAVYNNFISYKKIFCI
;
A
#
# COMPACT_ATOMS: atom_id res chain seq x y z
N TRP A 1 -4.43 -1.66 -15.98
CA TRP A 1 -3.48 -2.51 -15.23
C TRP A 1 -2.49 -3.25 -16.13
N MET A 2 -2.92 -3.65 -17.31
CA MET A 2 -2.10 -4.50 -18.20
C MET A 2 -0.86 -3.80 -18.77
N ASP A 3 -0.81 -2.48 -18.74
CA ASP A 3 0.32 -1.65 -19.19
C ASP A 3 1.15 -1.11 -18.02
N CYS A 4 0.90 -1.59 -16.79
CA CYS A 4 1.65 -1.19 -15.60
C CYS A 4 3.10 -1.72 -15.70
N PRO A 5 4.12 -0.88 -15.50
CA PRO A 5 5.52 -1.32 -15.52
C PRO A 5 5.90 -2.16 -14.30
N LEU A 6 5.05 -2.21 -13.28
CA LEU A 6 5.29 -2.98 -12.06
C LEU A 6 4.99 -4.46 -12.27
N ARG A 7 5.77 -5.31 -11.61
CA ARG A 7 5.44 -6.72 -11.47
C ARG A 7 4.25 -6.88 -10.53
N LEU A 8 3.16 -7.46 -11.04
CA LEU A 8 1.96 -7.72 -10.25
C LEU A 8 2.10 -9.04 -9.49
N ASN A 9 1.85 -9.00 -8.20
CA ASN A 9 1.78 -10.16 -7.34
C ASN A 9 0.38 -10.23 -6.72
N LEU A 10 -0.32 -11.34 -6.94
CA LEU A 10 -1.62 -11.62 -6.36
C LEU A 10 -1.43 -12.54 -5.16
N LEU A 11 -1.77 -12.07 -3.96
CA LEU A 11 -1.83 -12.93 -2.78
C LEU A 11 -3.12 -13.74 -2.81
N SER A 12 -2.99 -15.04 -2.67
CA SER A 12 -4.13 -15.97 -2.65
C SER A 12 -3.86 -17.09 -1.65
N ASN A 13 -4.89 -17.60 -1.02
CA ASN A 13 -4.73 -18.70 -0.06
C ASN A 13 -4.23 -19.98 -0.78
N ASN A 14 -5.02 -20.53 -1.70
CA ASN A 14 -4.72 -21.80 -2.33
C ASN A 14 -4.86 -21.77 -3.86
N LYS A 15 -5.63 -20.83 -4.41
CA LYS A 15 -5.90 -20.74 -5.84
C LYS A 15 -4.73 -20.08 -6.58
N SER A 16 -4.56 -20.42 -7.84
CA SER A 16 -3.63 -19.74 -8.74
C SER A 16 -4.41 -19.01 -9.82
N TYR A 17 -3.95 -17.83 -10.17
CA TYR A 17 -4.39 -17.13 -11.36
C TYR A 17 -3.36 -17.36 -12.47
N VAL A 18 -3.83 -17.94 -13.57
CA VAL A 18 -2.95 -18.28 -14.70
C VAL A 18 -2.80 -17.05 -15.59
N SER A 19 -1.67 -16.37 -15.49
CA SER A 19 -1.33 -15.21 -16.33
C SER A 19 0.19 -15.04 -16.40
N HIS A 20 0.70 -14.67 -17.57
CA HIS A 20 2.12 -14.30 -17.71
C HIS A 20 2.46 -12.92 -17.10
N LYS A 21 1.44 -12.11 -16.81
CA LYS A 21 1.59 -10.75 -16.24
C LYS A 21 1.42 -10.68 -14.72
N VAL A 22 0.88 -11.73 -14.11
CA VAL A 22 0.57 -11.76 -12.69
C VAL A 22 1.20 -12.98 -12.05
N ASN A 23 2.05 -12.77 -11.07
CA ASN A 23 2.58 -13.83 -10.24
C ASN A 23 1.61 -14.11 -9.08
N THR A 24 1.23 -15.35 -8.85
CA THR A 24 0.42 -15.71 -7.68
C THR A 24 1.31 -16.21 -6.55
N ILE A 25 1.23 -15.52 -5.40
CA ILE A 25 1.87 -15.93 -4.16
C ILE A 25 0.83 -16.63 -3.29
N LYS A 26 1.06 -17.92 -3.04
CA LYS A 26 0.16 -18.72 -2.21
C LYS A 26 0.54 -18.62 -0.76
N VAL A 27 -0.32 -18.01 0.04
CA VAL A 27 -0.07 -17.78 1.48
C VAL A 27 -0.63 -18.90 2.38
N GLY A 28 -1.31 -19.90 1.79
CA GLY A 28 -1.83 -21.05 2.50
C GLY A 28 -3.14 -20.77 3.22
N LYS A 29 -3.33 -21.41 4.40
CA LYS A 29 -4.54 -21.25 5.20
C LYS A 29 -4.78 -19.79 5.55
N ASP A 30 -6.00 -19.33 5.36
CA ASP A 30 -6.46 -18.02 5.78
C ASP A 30 -6.52 -17.97 7.33
N ILE A 31 -5.72 -17.08 7.92
CA ILE A 31 -5.66 -16.85 9.36
C ILE A 31 -6.21 -15.47 9.66
N SER A 32 -5.52 -14.44 9.18
CA SER A 32 -5.93 -13.06 9.24
C SER A 32 -5.38 -12.29 8.04
N TRP A 33 -5.87 -11.08 7.85
CA TRP A 33 -5.36 -10.18 6.80
C TRP A 33 -3.85 -9.90 6.99
N SER A 34 -3.44 -9.58 8.23
CA SER A 34 -2.04 -9.29 8.54
C SER A 34 -1.14 -10.51 8.35
N ASP A 35 -1.58 -11.70 8.80
CA ASP A 35 -0.81 -12.94 8.59
C ASP A 35 -0.59 -13.24 7.11
N ASN A 36 -1.64 -13.11 6.32
CA ASN A 36 -1.56 -13.36 4.88
C ASN A 36 -0.64 -12.35 4.20
N LEU A 37 -0.74 -11.07 4.55
CA LEU A 37 0.13 -10.03 4.01
C LEU A 37 1.58 -10.26 4.44
N LEU A 38 1.86 -10.57 5.70
CA LEU A 38 3.20 -10.87 6.21
C LEU A 38 3.86 -12.01 5.42
N ARG A 39 3.14 -13.12 5.19
CA ARG A 39 3.63 -14.24 4.39
C ARG A 39 3.92 -13.82 2.95
N GLY A 40 2.98 -13.06 2.34
CA GLY A 40 3.13 -12.63 0.96
C GLY A 40 4.32 -11.71 0.74
N ILE A 41 4.55 -10.74 1.62
CA ILE A 41 5.65 -9.77 1.46
C ILE A 41 7.03 -10.38 1.77
N GLN A 42 7.11 -11.49 2.49
CA GLN A 42 8.36 -12.22 2.72
C GLN A 42 8.93 -12.80 1.42
N GLU A 43 8.07 -13.19 0.48
CA GLU A 43 8.47 -13.70 -0.84
C GLU A 43 8.99 -12.60 -1.80
N LEU A 44 8.78 -11.32 -1.47
CA LEU A 44 9.18 -10.20 -2.31
C LEU A 44 10.60 -9.74 -1.97
N LYS A 45 11.42 -9.54 -3.00
CA LYS A 45 12.82 -9.09 -2.83
C LYS A 45 12.96 -7.56 -2.77
N ASN A 46 11.95 -6.82 -3.24
CA ASN A 46 11.97 -5.36 -3.33
C ASN A 46 11.91 -4.71 -1.96
N ASP A 47 12.59 -3.58 -1.80
CA ASP A 47 12.54 -2.76 -0.57
C ASP A 47 11.25 -1.96 -0.47
N TYR A 48 10.69 -1.55 -1.61
CA TYR A 48 9.41 -0.88 -1.72
C TYR A 48 8.37 -1.74 -2.41
N ILE A 49 7.16 -1.71 -1.87
CA ILE A 49 6.00 -2.42 -2.42
C ILE A 49 4.79 -1.49 -2.51
N LEU A 50 4.05 -1.58 -3.60
CA LEU A 50 2.73 -0.96 -3.73
C LEU A 50 1.68 -1.97 -3.27
N VAL A 51 0.93 -1.63 -2.22
CA VAL A 51 -0.15 -2.45 -1.69
C VAL A 51 -1.49 -1.92 -2.20
N LEU A 52 -2.29 -2.82 -2.74
CA LEU A 52 -3.66 -2.58 -3.22
C LEU A 52 -4.58 -3.68 -2.70
N LEU A 53 -5.75 -3.31 -2.22
CA LEU A 53 -6.80 -4.28 -1.89
C LEU A 53 -7.53 -4.70 -3.17
N ASP A 54 -8.03 -5.93 -3.20
CA ASP A 54 -8.72 -6.54 -4.32
C ASP A 54 -10.15 -5.99 -4.53
N ASP A 55 -10.73 -5.37 -3.50
CA ASP A 55 -12.03 -4.68 -3.56
C ASP A 55 -11.93 -3.27 -4.19
N LEU A 56 -10.74 -2.83 -4.57
CA LEU A 56 -10.50 -1.51 -5.17
C LEU A 56 -10.36 -1.62 -6.69
N LEU A 57 -11.43 -1.35 -7.43
CA LEU A 57 -11.36 -1.27 -8.90
C LEU A 57 -10.86 0.09 -9.35
N LEU A 58 -9.79 0.10 -10.13
CA LEU A 58 -9.30 1.33 -10.74
C LEU A 58 -10.33 1.90 -11.72
N LYS A 59 -10.61 3.20 -11.63
CA LYS A 59 -11.49 3.91 -12.55
C LYS A 59 -10.78 4.36 -13.82
N ASN A 60 -9.51 4.73 -13.70
CA ASN A 60 -8.75 5.33 -14.77
C ASN A 60 -7.38 4.65 -14.91
N LYS A 61 -6.81 4.77 -16.11
CA LYS A 61 -5.42 4.40 -16.35
C LYS A 61 -4.50 5.36 -15.59
N ILE A 62 -3.49 4.83 -14.94
CA ILE A 62 -2.46 5.64 -14.27
C ILE A 62 -1.53 6.22 -15.35
N SER A 63 -1.28 7.52 -15.28
CA SER A 63 -0.34 8.20 -16.16
C SER A 63 1.09 7.72 -15.89
N ASN A 64 1.79 7.26 -16.94
CA ASN A 64 3.19 6.86 -16.82
C ASN A 64 4.09 8.01 -16.35
N ASN A 65 3.82 9.24 -16.80
CA ASN A 65 4.58 10.42 -16.36
C ASN A 65 4.44 10.63 -14.85
N TYR A 66 3.21 10.61 -14.36
CA TYR A 66 2.96 10.79 -12.92
C TYR A 66 3.49 9.61 -12.10
N PHE A 67 3.40 8.37 -12.64
CA PHE A 67 4.01 7.21 -12.01
C PHE A 67 5.53 7.38 -11.86
N ASN A 68 6.22 7.87 -12.88
CA ASN A 68 7.65 8.13 -12.85
C ASN A 68 8.00 9.23 -11.82
N GLN A 69 7.20 10.30 -11.74
CA GLN A 69 7.39 11.36 -10.73
C GLN A 69 7.30 10.78 -9.31
N ILE A 70 6.29 9.98 -9.01
CA ILE A 70 6.14 9.33 -7.71
C ILE A 70 7.30 8.35 -7.42
N SER A 71 7.72 7.58 -8.42
CA SER A 71 8.82 6.62 -8.26
C SER A 71 10.16 7.31 -7.98
N ASN A 72 10.45 8.39 -8.69
CA ASN A 72 11.64 9.20 -8.47
C ASN A 72 11.61 9.82 -7.07
N TRP A 73 10.47 10.41 -6.69
CA TRP A 73 10.28 10.99 -5.37
C TRP A 73 10.53 9.98 -4.24
N VAL A 74 10.01 8.75 -4.37
CA VAL A 74 10.24 7.66 -3.40
C VAL A 74 11.73 7.30 -3.31
N THR A 75 12.42 7.27 -4.45
CA THR A 75 13.86 6.96 -4.49
C THR A 75 14.70 8.05 -3.81
N GLU A 76 14.37 9.31 -4.04
CA GLU A 76 15.10 10.48 -3.52
C GLU A 76 14.85 10.71 -2.03
N ASN A 77 13.61 10.54 -1.56
CA ASN A 77 13.18 10.87 -0.21
C ASN A 77 13.14 9.69 0.75
N ASN A 78 13.26 8.45 0.25
CA ASN A 78 13.29 7.22 1.04
C ASN A 78 12.18 7.14 2.14
N PRO A 79 10.90 7.36 1.78
CA PRO A 79 9.80 7.39 2.75
C PRO A 79 9.57 6.03 3.40
N ASN A 80 9.00 6.03 4.59
CA ASN A 80 8.49 4.81 5.22
C ASN A 80 7.13 4.40 4.66
N TYR A 81 6.34 5.40 4.25
CA TYR A 81 4.99 5.22 3.71
C TYR A 81 4.61 6.39 2.80
N LEU A 82 3.98 6.11 1.68
CA LEU A 82 3.38 7.11 0.80
C LEU A 82 1.96 6.68 0.39
N ARG A 83 0.95 7.40 0.87
CA ARG A 83 -0.45 7.20 0.48
C ARG A 83 -0.71 7.82 -0.88
N LEU A 84 -1.29 7.05 -1.79
CA LEU A 84 -1.54 7.44 -3.18
C LEU A 84 -2.95 7.97 -3.43
N CYS A 85 -3.70 8.26 -2.39
CA CYS A 85 -5.03 8.85 -2.45
C CYS A 85 -5.26 9.80 -1.28
N ILE A 86 -6.15 10.76 -1.49
CA ILE A 86 -6.50 11.74 -0.47
C ILE A 86 -7.39 11.07 0.59
N SER A 87 -7.04 11.23 1.85
CA SER A 87 -7.86 10.86 3.00
C SER A 87 -7.97 12.04 3.97
N HIS A 88 -6.83 12.49 4.49
CA HIS A 88 -6.72 13.69 5.31
C HIS A 88 -5.72 14.63 4.66
N LYS A 89 -5.93 15.94 4.77
CA LYS A 89 -5.00 16.94 4.22
C LYS A 89 -3.67 16.82 4.96
N PRO A 90 -2.57 16.46 4.28
CA PRO A 90 -1.25 16.43 4.89
C PRO A 90 -0.70 17.86 5.07
N ASN A 91 0.32 17.98 5.93
CA ASN A 91 1.12 19.20 6.00
C ASN A 91 1.90 19.40 4.70
N TYR A 92 2.24 20.64 4.37
CA TYR A 92 3.07 20.93 3.21
C TYR A 92 4.47 20.31 3.38
N PHE A 93 4.95 19.63 2.34
CA PHE A 93 6.33 19.16 2.23
C PHE A 93 6.96 19.65 0.93
N ASP A 94 6.35 19.36 -0.22
CA ASP A 94 6.70 19.90 -1.53
C ASP A 94 5.45 20.08 -2.41
N ASP A 95 5.62 20.39 -3.70
CA ASP A 95 4.49 20.66 -4.60
C ASP A 95 3.66 19.41 -4.96
N LEU A 96 4.19 18.21 -4.72
CA LEU A 96 3.57 16.93 -5.08
C LEU A 96 3.03 16.19 -3.85
N ILE A 97 3.76 16.26 -2.74
CA ILE A 97 3.62 15.39 -1.57
C ILE A 97 3.51 16.26 -0.31
N GLY A 98 2.68 15.82 0.63
CA GLY A 98 2.60 16.39 1.97
C GLY A 98 2.91 15.36 3.04
N GLU A 99 3.45 15.83 4.16
CA GLU A 99 3.74 14.99 5.32
C GLU A 99 2.47 14.69 6.13
N ILE A 100 2.28 13.42 6.49
CA ILE A 100 1.21 13.02 7.42
C ILE A 100 1.70 13.31 8.84
N PRO A 101 0.97 14.14 9.61
CA PRO A 101 1.37 14.47 10.98
C PRO A 101 1.58 13.22 11.85
N LEU A 102 2.50 13.31 12.80
CA LEU A 102 2.93 12.16 13.62
C LEU A 102 1.76 11.47 14.29
N VAL A 103 0.86 12.22 14.90
CA VAL A 103 -0.35 11.71 15.55
C VAL A 103 -1.56 12.02 14.67
N THR A 104 -1.85 11.12 13.74
CA THR A 104 -2.98 11.24 12.81
C THR A 104 -3.82 9.96 12.89
N PRO A 105 -5.15 10.04 13.06
CA PRO A 105 -6.03 8.90 12.94
C PRO A 105 -5.84 8.24 11.56
N TYR A 106 -5.82 6.91 11.52
CA TYR A 106 -5.57 6.16 10.29
C TYR A 106 -4.28 6.59 9.56
N LYS A 107 -3.20 6.86 10.35
CA LYS A 107 -1.87 7.16 9.81
C LYS A 107 -1.38 6.04 8.91
N THR A 108 -1.53 4.77 9.34
CA THR A 108 -1.50 3.61 8.46
C THR A 108 -2.88 3.41 7.85
N SER A 109 -2.93 3.09 6.57
CA SER A 109 -4.20 2.82 5.89
C SER A 109 -4.01 1.70 4.89
N THR A 110 -5.07 0.92 4.68
CA THR A 110 -5.14 -0.12 3.65
C THR A 110 -5.49 0.43 2.27
N MET A 111 -5.63 1.75 2.16
CA MET A 111 -5.78 2.46 0.89
C MET A 111 -4.54 2.26 0.01
N PRO A 112 -4.65 2.47 -1.32
CA PRO A 112 -3.51 2.36 -2.23
C PRO A 112 -2.30 3.13 -1.71
N SER A 113 -1.19 2.43 -1.47
CA SER A 113 -0.02 3.03 -0.83
C SER A 113 1.28 2.30 -1.16
N ILE A 114 2.35 3.07 -1.21
CA ILE A 114 3.72 2.54 -1.30
C ILE A 114 4.27 2.44 0.11
N TRP A 115 4.83 1.30 0.43
CA TRP A 115 5.42 0.99 1.71
C TRP A 115 6.89 0.62 1.58
N LYS A 116 7.71 1.12 2.49
CA LYS A 116 8.99 0.49 2.78
C LYS A 116 8.72 -0.84 3.46
N LYS A 117 9.11 -1.94 2.82
CA LYS A 117 8.74 -3.30 3.24
C LYS A 117 9.11 -3.62 4.69
N SER A 118 10.30 -3.17 5.15
CA SER A 118 10.75 -3.37 6.53
C SER A 118 9.78 -2.72 7.54
N VAL A 119 9.37 -1.47 7.29
CA VAL A 119 8.45 -0.75 8.18
C VAL A 119 7.05 -1.37 8.18
N LEU A 120 6.56 -1.79 7.02
CA LEU A 120 5.28 -2.50 6.95
C LEU A 120 5.32 -3.79 7.77
N LYS A 121 6.40 -4.57 7.66
CA LYS A 121 6.60 -5.79 8.47
C LYS A 121 6.59 -5.51 9.97
N ASP A 122 7.25 -4.45 10.41
CA ASP A 122 7.31 -4.09 11.83
C ASP A 122 5.94 -3.65 12.38
N LEU A 123 5.14 -3.01 11.53
CA LEU A 123 3.82 -2.50 11.90
C LEU A 123 2.71 -3.55 11.84
N LEU A 124 2.84 -4.59 11.01
CA LEU A 124 1.88 -5.70 10.96
C LEU A 124 1.98 -6.55 12.23
N LYS A 125 0.84 -7.00 12.75
CA LYS A 125 0.74 -7.94 13.87
C LYS A 125 -0.16 -9.11 13.48
N GLU A 126 0.27 -10.30 13.86
CA GLU A 126 -0.49 -11.54 13.66
C GLU A 126 -1.89 -11.43 14.27
N GLY A 127 -2.87 -12.03 13.62
CA GLY A 127 -4.26 -12.05 14.06
C GLY A 127 -5.06 -10.79 13.74
N GLU A 128 -4.43 -9.69 13.26
CA GLU A 128 -5.15 -8.46 12.95
C GLU A 128 -5.89 -8.53 11.62
N SER A 129 -7.13 -8.07 11.61
CA SER A 129 -7.85 -7.72 10.39
C SER A 129 -7.28 -6.45 9.73
N ALA A 130 -7.70 -6.13 8.52
CA ALA A 130 -7.35 -4.87 7.86
C ALA A 130 -7.79 -3.64 8.69
N TRP A 131 -8.95 -3.70 9.31
CA TRP A 131 -9.47 -2.64 10.19
C TRP A 131 -8.64 -2.50 11.46
N ASP A 132 -8.27 -3.62 12.10
CA ASP A 132 -7.40 -3.59 13.28
C ASP A 132 -6.05 -2.98 12.95
N PHE A 133 -5.47 -3.32 11.80
CA PHE A 133 -4.23 -2.72 11.32
C PHE A 133 -4.36 -1.21 11.09
N GLU A 134 -5.46 -0.73 10.52
CA GLU A 134 -5.66 0.71 10.34
C GLU A 134 -5.71 1.45 11.68
N ILE A 135 -6.31 0.85 12.71
CA ILE A 135 -6.44 1.45 14.05
C ILE A 135 -5.15 1.26 14.88
N ASN A 136 -4.76 0.01 15.09
CA ASN A 136 -3.66 -0.33 15.98
C ASN A 136 -2.28 -0.08 15.33
N GLY A 137 -2.17 -0.36 14.02
CA GLY A 137 -0.99 -0.03 13.22
C GLY A 137 -0.72 1.47 13.22
N SER A 138 -1.76 2.31 13.14
CA SER A 138 -1.61 3.76 13.24
C SER A 138 -1.02 4.20 14.58
N LYS A 139 -1.45 3.60 15.69
CA LYS A 139 -0.87 3.87 17.01
C LYS A 139 0.61 3.46 17.08
N ARG A 140 0.95 2.30 16.52
CA ARG A 140 2.35 1.83 16.41
C ARG A 140 3.19 2.76 15.54
N ALA A 141 2.59 3.29 14.47
CA ALA A 141 3.24 4.21 13.55
C ALA A 141 3.52 5.61 14.14
N TYR A 142 2.99 5.95 15.31
CA TYR A 142 3.35 7.21 16.00
C TYR A 142 4.83 7.27 16.39
N ASN A 143 5.53 6.14 16.44
CA ASN A 143 6.97 6.08 16.67
C ASN A 143 7.81 6.16 15.38
N TYR A 144 7.17 6.36 14.22
CA TYR A 144 7.83 6.44 12.91
C TYR A 144 7.55 7.80 12.27
N ASP A 145 8.58 8.40 11.73
CA ASP A 145 8.52 9.51 10.77
C ASP A 145 8.40 9.01 9.32
N GLY A 146 8.57 9.89 8.35
CA GLY A 146 8.64 9.53 6.93
C GLY A 146 7.32 8.99 6.37
N PHE A 147 6.18 9.44 6.88
CA PHE A 147 4.84 9.12 6.40
C PHE A 147 4.28 10.28 5.59
N TYR A 148 3.93 10.01 4.34
CA TYR A 148 3.52 11.03 3.37
C TYR A 148 2.23 10.66 2.65
N ALA A 149 1.61 11.65 2.01
CA ALA A 149 0.45 11.47 1.16
C ALA A 149 0.49 12.44 -0.03
N VAL A 150 -0.04 12.04 -1.16
CA VAL A 150 -0.23 12.92 -2.32
C VAL A 150 -1.32 13.95 -2.05
N TYR A 151 -1.19 15.16 -2.62
CA TYR A 151 -2.25 16.18 -2.56
C TYR A 151 -3.41 15.88 -3.51
N ASN A 152 -3.14 15.20 -4.62
CA ASN A 152 -4.14 14.81 -5.60
C ASN A 152 -4.18 13.29 -5.73
N ASN A 153 -5.36 12.71 -5.93
CA ASN A 153 -5.49 11.27 -6.10
C ASN A 153 -4.62 10.78 -7.28
N PHE A 154 -3.56 10.05 -6.96
CA PHE A 154 -2.78 9.32 -7.94
C PHE A 154 -3.55 8.11 -8.47
N ILE A 155 -4.23 7.41 -7.58
CA ILE A 155 -5.08 6.26 -7.90
C ILE A 155 -6.53 6.63 -7.64
N SER A 156 -7.33 6.65 -8.71
CA SER A 156 -8.79 6.78 -8.65
C SER A 156 -9.41 5.39 -8.70
N TYR A 157 -10.23 5.04 -7.73
CA TYR A 157 -10.83 3.71 -7.62
C TYR A 157 -12.31 3.78 -7.24
N LYS A 158 -13.01 2.66 -7.46
CA LYS A 158 -14.36 2.39 -6.95
C LYS A 158 -14.26 1.18 -6.02
N LYS A 159 -14.76 1.32 -4.80
CA LYS A 159 -14.87 0.20 -3.87
C LYS A 159 -16.02 -0.70 -4.29
N ILE A 160 -15.77 -2.01 -4.36
CA ILE A 160 -16.83 -3.01 -4.56
C ILE A 160 -17.20 -3.51 -3.17
N PHE A 161 -18.48 -3.37 -2.83
CA PHE A 161 -19.01 -4.06 -1.66
C PHE A 161 -19.48 -5.44 -2.14
N CYS A 162 -18.80 -6.50 -1.74
CA CYS A 162 -19.35 -7.84 -1.83
C CYS A 162 -20.50 -7.90 -0.81
N ILE A 163 -21.73 -8.06 -1.32
CA ILE A 163 -22.93 -8.31 -0.52
C ILE A 163 -22.97 -9.79 -0.17
#